data_ed5e8ec2f701a012100c46fc613f2ce0
#
_entry.id   ed5e8ec2f701a012100c46fc613f2ce0
#
_cell.length_a   1.000
_cell.length_b   1.000
_cell.length_c   1.000
_cell.angle_alpha   90.00
_cell.angle_beta   90.00
_cell.angle_gamma   90.00
#
_symmetry.space_group_name_H-M   'P 1'
#
loop_
_entity.id
_entity.type
_entity.pdbx_description
1 polymer ?
#
loop_
_entity_poly.entity_id
_entity_poly.type
_entity_poly.pdbx_seq_one_letter_code
_entity_poly.pdbx_strand_id
1 'polypeptide(L)'
;MTAYPLARIQIPEPGFIEPTLYVRHSGGEIRSDGLALNRDDRATFDTAFGVFASGRWSRLTAINDIGVTMKISGKSRVDLIAFGNGTDTVIATSDECSTLTCSDIRALAAESFYVAVTALEDGVVVHSGEWTTTAEPVRDVRLGVSITTFNRQDYVLKTVNRLVALESSVSSVHGHLQILVVDNACNLVPDVPASAPLRVLPNPNLGGAGGFARGLIEYREGGWSTHVVFMDDDILLEPESIVRTISLLTYSTSEDLCVHGAMMSEEQPWLQFEAGSEYEFKSVYPLRALGRGVDLRSRSEVVRDHLEPTLHYSAWWFTVFPMHIAKDNPLPVFFRGDDVAFGLMHTGRHTVTLNGISVWHADFALKNNPSSLYYEVRNFALIDTLVFDDHKWRHLAWRYLGFGFRNAYSHRYASAEFMIWGMKDFLAGPAEWMKIDHSAKHDLVRQTSEEKASPLTEELKSLGFTAPRSKIIRLGGFVLSPLVGAGKWIPKKLRSDKIGVAQIDVRAVGLAIRHDKILYRHPRFDEGYLCERDYKRFVAIQREVFKTTIKLCRSYNRLKREYRAMYPEMVSDDAWKARFKA
;
A
#
# COMPACT_ATOMS: atom_id res chain seq x y z
N MET A 1 -4.51 35.01 -19.60
CA MET A 1 -5.07 34.30 -18.43
C MET A 1 -3.93 33.66 -17.69
N THR A 2 -3.96 33.66 -16.37
CA THR A 2 -2.95 32.99 -15.55
C THR A 2 -3.11 31.47 -15.75
N ALA A 3 -2.00 30.77 -15.98
CA ALA A 3 -1.99 29.30 -16.06
C ALA A 3 -1.47 28.73 -14.73
N TYR A 4 -2.18 27.79 -14.17
CA TYR A 4 -1.85 27.11 -12.91
C TYR A 4 -1.34 25.70 -13.18
N PRO A 5 -0.22 25.28 -12.60
CA PRO A 5 0.34 23.94 -12.80
C PRO A 5 -0.53 22.85 -12.14
N LEU A 6 -0.69 21.73 -12.85
CA LEU A 6 -1.44 20.55 -12.39
C LEU A 6 -0.54 19.34 -12.17
N ALA A 7 0.34 19.08 -13.12
CA ALA A 7 1.21 17.91 -13.10
C ALA A 7 2.39 18.12 -14.04
N ARG A 8 3.54 17.56 -13.70
CA ARG A 8 4.72 17.63 -14.56
C ARG A 8 4.81 16.39 -15.46
N ILE A 9 5.37 16.59 -16.65
CA ILE A 9 5.83 15.53 -17.55
C ILE A 9 7.35 15.48 -17.41
N GLN A 10 7.86 14.37 -16.90
CA GLN A 10 9.28 14.19 -16.59
C GLN A 10 9.93 13.19 -17.53
N ILE A 11 11.20 13.41 -17.82
CA ILE A 11 12.08 12.41 -18.42
C ILE A 11 12.82 11.73 -17.26
N PRO A 12 12.86 10.39 -17.19
CA PRO A 12 13.54 9.69 -16.12
C PRO A 12 15.05 9.89 -16.21
N GLU A 13 15.74 9.74 -15.08
CA GLU A 13 17.20 9.78 -15.06
C GLU A 13 17.82 8.64 -15.91
N PRO A 14 19.02 8.84 -16.49
CA PRO A 14 19.71 7.79 -17.20
C PRO A 14 19.94 6.56 -16.30
N GLY A 15 19.60 5.38 -16.82
CA GLY A 15 19.72 4.12 -16.08
C GLY A 15 18.52 3.77 -15.20
N PHE A 16 17.45 4.56 -15.23
CA PHE A 16 16.20 4.14 -14.61
C PHE A 16 15.72 2.82 -15.23
N ILE A 17 15.33 1.86 -14.39
CA ILE A 17 15.11 0.46 -14.81
C ILE A 17 13.97 0.31 -15.84
N GLU A 18 12.94 1.16 -15.75
CA GLU A 18 11.76 1.06 -16.63
C GLU A 18 11.32 2.44 -17.14
N PRO A 19 12.04 3.04 -18.08
CA PRO A 19 11.76 4.38 -18.58
C PRO A 19 10.40 4.50 -19.30
N THR A 20 9.80 3.39 -19.74
CA THR A 20 8.48 3.38 -20.39
C THR A 20 7.34 3.79 -19.47
N LEU A 21 7.58 3.86 -18.15
CA LEU A 21 6.62 4.47 -17.20
C LEU A 21 6.50 6.00 -17.39
N TYR A 22 7.51 6.64 -17.96
CA TYR A 22 7.59 8.10 -18.16
C TYR A 22 7.46 8.49 -19.63
N VAL A 23 8.18 7.81 -20.51
CA VAL A 23 8.20 8.12 -21.96
C VAL A 23 8.39 6.86 -22.79
N ARG A 24 7.70 6.77 -23.91
CA ARG A 24 7.94 5.80 -24.98
C ARG A 24 8.59 6.52 -26.15
N HIS A 25 9.61 5.96 -26.75
CA HIS A 25 10.27 6.60 -27.88
C HIS A 25 10.72 5.60 -28.94
N SER A 26 10.73 6.04 -30.19
CA SER A 26 11.35 5.36 -31.32
C SER A 26 12.65 6.10 -31.61
N GLY A 27 13.79 5.42 -31.46
CA GLY A 27 15.10 6.07 -31.52
C GLY A 27 15.39 6.96 -30.30
N GLY A 28 16.49 7.69 -30.37
CA GLY A 28 16.91 8.60 -29.30
C GLY A 28 17.55 7.94 -28.08
N GLU A 29 17.97 8.77 -27.12
CA GLU A 29 18.73 8.37 -25.94
C GLU A 29 18.33 9.24 -24.74
N ILE A 30 18.05 8.63 -23.60
CA ILE A 30 17.83 9.34 -22.34
C ILE A 30 19.20 9.77 -21.76
N ARG A 31 19.35 11.08 -21.56
CA ARG A 31 20.54 11.74 -21.02
C ARG A 31 20.20 12.51 -19.74
N SER A 32 21.22 13.03 -19.06
CA SER A 32 21.04 13.82 -17.84
C SER A 32 20.26 15.12 -18.04
N ASP A 33 20.20 15.64 -19.28
CA ASP A 33 19.50 16.86 -19.64
C ASP A 33 18.14 16.62 -20.32
N GLY A 34 17.77 15.36 -20.59
CA GLY A 34 16.49 15.00 -21.19
C GLY A 34 16.58 13.83 -22.17
N LEU A 35 15.57 13.69 -23.05
CA LEU A 35 15.54 12.71 -24.13
C LEU A 35 16.04 13.35 -25.44
N ALA A 36 17.22 12.92 -25.90
CA ALA A 36 17.79 13.36 -27.19
C ALA A 36 17.20 12.54 -28.34
N LEU A 37 16.71 13.22 -29.38
CA LEU A 37 16.08 12.66 -30.56
C LEU A 37 16.78 13.12 -31.83
N ASN A 38 16.85 12.25 -32.85
CA ASN A 38 17.26 12.60 -34.19
C ASN A 38 16.02 12.88 -35.05
N ARG A 39 16.23 13.43 -36.25
CA ARG A 39 15.16 13.71 -37.19
C ARG A 39 14.25 12.49 -37.39
N ASP A 40 12.95 12.72 -37.36
CA ASP A 40 11.86 11.74 -37.49
C ASP A 40 11.71 10.78 -36.25
N ASP A 41 12.57 10.86 -35.26
CA ASP A 41 12.34 10.18 -33.98
C ASP A 41 11.12 10.76 -33.27
N ARG A 42 10.39 9.88 -32.58
CA ARG A 42 9.15 10.25 -31.88
C ARG A 42 9.19 9.81 -30.42
N ALA A 43 8.79 10.70 -29.54
CA ALA A 43 8.53 10.44 -28.14
C ALA A 43 7.02 10.58 -27.85
N THR A 44 6.44 9.66 -27.06
CA THR A 44 5.04 9.73 -26.62
C THR A 44 4.94 9.59 -25.11
N PHE A 45 4.06 10.39 -24.51
CA PHE A 45 3.83 10.43 -23.07
C PHE A 45 2.49 9.78 -22.68
N ASP A 46 2.06 8.79 -23.44
CA ASP A 46 0.95 7.87 -23.15
C ASP A 46 1.35 6.80 -22.11
N THR A 47 1.89 7.26 -20.99
CA THR A 47 2.60 6.48 -19.98
C THR A 47 2.03 6.75 -18.58
N ALA A 48 2.38 5.92 -17.59
CA ALA A 48 1.85 6.00 -16.22
C ALA A 48 2.02 7.40 -15.59
N PHE A 49 3.18 8.06 -15.85
CA PHE A 49 3.48 9.39 -15.32
C PHE A 49 3.30 10.52 -16.34
N GLY A 50 3.06 10.20 -17.62
CA GLY A 50 2.90 11.20 -18.69
C GLY A 50 1.46 11.63 -18.95
N VAL A 51 0.49 10.71 -18.82
CA VAL A 51 -0.91 11.00 -19.13
C VAL A 51 -1.56 11.97 -18.15
N PHE A 52 -2.49 12.77 -18.67
CA PHE A 52 -3.48 13.48 -17.89
C PHE A 52 -4.82 12.71 -17.97
N ALA A 53 -5.23 12.10 -16.87
CA ALA A 53 -6.42 11.23 -16.78
C ALA A 53 -7.70 12.09 -16.73
N SER A 54 -8.03 12.76 -17.82
CA SER A 54 -9.12 13.76 -17.93
C SER A 54 -10.48 13.24 -17.46
N GLY A 55 -10.79 11.98 -17.72
CA GLY A 55 -12.03 11.37 -17.24
C GLY A 55 -12.15 11.42 -15.71
N ARG A 56 -11.07 11.12 -14.98
CA ARG A 56 -11.04 11.22 -13.51
C ARG A 56 -11.00 12.66 -13.05
N TRP A 57 -10.13 13.48 -13.61
CA TRP A 57 -10.04 14.89 -13.25
C TRP A 57 -11.37 15.62 -13.42
N SER A 58 -12.09 15.40 -14.50
CA SER A 58 -13.39 16.03 -14.75
C SER A 58 -14.49 15.60 -13.78
N ARG A 59 -14.43 14.37 -13.23
CA ARG A 59 -15.39 13.90 -12.22
C ARG A 59 -15.06 14.40 -10.82
N LEU A 60 -13.78 14.55 -10.50
CA LEU A 60 -13.31 14.85 -9.15
C LEU A 60 -13.08 16.35 -8.89
N THR A 61 -12.91 17.14 -9.95
CA THR A 61 -12.48 18.54 -9.85
C THR A 61 -13.39 19.51 -10.59
N ALA A 62 -13.20 20.80 -10.34
CA ALA A 62 -13.86 21.89 -11.06
C ALA A 62 -13.19 22.24 -12.40
N ILE A 63 -12.09 21.57 -12.77
CA ILE A 63 -11.33 21.85 -13.99
C ILE A 63 -12.16 21.47 -15.21
N ASN A 64 -12.18 22.37 -16.21
CA ASN A 64 -12.83 22.16 -17.50
C ASN A 64 -11.90 22.34 -18.69
N ASP A 65 -10.77 23.01 -18.51
CA ASP A 65 -9.76 23.24 -19.53
C ASP A 65 -8.40 22.68 -19.10
N ILE A 66 -7.57 22.34 -20.07
CA ILE A 66 -6.17 21.99 -19.85
C ILE A 66 -5.28 22.68 -20.88
N GLY A 67 -4.07 22.98 -20.45
CA GLY A 67 -2.95 23.35 -21.29
C GLY A 67 -1.78 22.38 -21.07
N VAL A 68 -0.92 22.23 -22.05
CA VAL A 68 0.34 21.53 -21.89
C VAL A 68 1.44 22.34 -22.57
N THR A 69 2.54 22.50 -21.87
CA THR A 69 3.75 23.15 -22.38
C THR A 69 4.92 22.17 -22.26
N MET A 70 5.62 21.97 -23.38
CA MET A 70 6.82 21.13 -23.40
C MET A 70 8.06 22.04 -23.47
N LYS A 71 9.06 21.72 -22.67
CA LYS A 71 10.39 22.36 -22.73
C LYS A 71 11.28 21.52 -23.65
N ILE A 72 11.53 22.04 -24.84
CA ILE A 72 12.27 21.34 -25.89
C ILE A 72 13.36 22.27 -26.46
N SER A 73 14.53 21.72 -26.75
CA SER A 73 15.58 22.38 -27.54
C SER A 73 15.61 21.77 -28.94
N GLY A 74 15.66 22.61 -29.98
CA GLY A 74 15.62 22.19 -31.37
C GLY A 74 14.22 22.19 -31.97
N LYS A 75 14.14 22.05 -33.30
CA LYS A 75 12.86 22.07 -34.04
C LYS A 75 12.10 20.77 -33.90
N SER A 76 10.90 20.85 -33.39
CA SER A 76 10.06 19.68 -33.14
C SER A 76 8.58 20.00 -33.37
N ARG A 77 7.81 19.00 -33.76
CA ARG A 77 6.35 19.04 -33.75
C ARG A 77 5.84 18.45 -32.44
N VAL A 78 4.95 19.16 -31.79
CA VAL A 78 4.26 18.73 -30.58
C VAL A 78 2.78 18.54 -30.87
N ASP A 79 2.25 17.35 -30.61
CA ASP A 79 0.84 17.02 -30.76
C ASP A 79 0.21 16.81 -29.37
N LEU A 80 -0.91 17.49 -29.09
CA LEU A 80 -1.81 17.18 -27.99
C LEU A 80 -2.85 16.18 -28.47
N ILE A 81 -2.89 15.02 -27.84
CA ILE A 81 -3.71 13.89 -28.27
C ILE A 81 -4.69 13.52 -27.16
N ALA A 82 -5.98 13.39 -27.53
CA ALA A 82 -7.02 12.85 -26.66
C ALA A 82 -7.25 11.37 -27.00
N PHE A 83 -7.35 10.53 -25.96
CA PHE A 83 -7.79 9.15 -26.07
C PHE A 83 -9.21 9.01 -25.54
N GLY A 84 -10.09 8.43 -26.32
CA GLY A 84 -11.46 8.14 -25.92
C GLY A 84 -12.14 7.17 -26.90
N ASN A 85 -13.07 6.37 -26.39
CA ASN A 85 -13.76 5.34 -27.19
C ASN A 85 -12.80 4.37 -27.91
N GLY A 86 -11.62 4.13 -27.34
CA GLY A 86 -10.61 3.24 -27.91
C GLY A 86 -9.79 3.83 -29.07
N THR A 87 -9.88 5.13 -29.34
CA THR A 87 -9.20 5.81 -30.44
C THR A 87 -8.44 7.05 -29.96
N ASP A 88 -7.38 7.37 -30.71
CA ASP A 88 -6.62 8.61 -30.54
C ASP A 88 -7.11 9.69 -31.51
N THR A 89 -7.22 10.91 -31.00
CA THR A 89 -7.58 12.08 -31.78
C THR A 89 -6.61 13.22 -31.48
N VAL A 90 -5.94 13.74 -32.52
CA VAL A 90 -5.10 14.95 -32.37
C VAL A 90 -6.00 16.16 -32.17
N ILE A 91 -5.84 16.84 -31.05
CA ILE A 91 -6.64 18.02 -30.67
C ILE A 91 -5.97 19.32 -31.11
N ALA A 92 -4.66 19.38 -30.96
CA ALA A 92 -3.85 20.54 -31.33
C ALA A 92 -2.45 20.10 -31.74
N THR A 93 -1.83 20.83 -32.62
CA THR A 93 -0.44 20.62 -33.06
C THR A 93 0.28 21.96 -33.13
N SER A 94 1.56 21.97 -32.77
CA SER A 94 2.45 23.12 -32.95
C SER A 94 3.84 22.65 -33.36
N ASP A 95 4.46 23.37 -34.27
CA ASP A 95 5.88 23.20 -34.66
C ASP A 95 6.79 24.18 -33.88
N GLU A 96 6.24 24.95 -32.94
CA GLU A 96 6.92 25.87 -32.05
C GLU A 96 6.71 25.45 -30.59
N CYS A 97 7.63 25.86 -29.70
CA CYS A 97 7.47 25.65 -28.25
C CYS A 97 6.35 26.54 -27.67
N SER A 98 5.10 26.26 -28.01
CA SER A 98 3.93 26.96 -27.52
C SER A 98 3.06 26.05 -26.65
N THR A 99 2.26 26.67 -25.78
CA THR A 99 1.27 25.92 -24.99
C THR A 99 0.15 25.43 -25.88
N LEU A 100 -0.05 24.13 -25.93
CA LEU A 100 -1.21 23.51 -26.57
C LEU A 100 -2.35 23.45 -25.57
N THR A 101 -3.57 23.78 -26.00
CA THR A 101 -4.72 23.88 -25.10
C THR A 101 -5.91 23.08 -25.58
N CYS A 102 -6.71 22.60 -24.62
CA CYS A 102 -8.06 22.12 -24.82
C CYS A 102 -9.00 22.90 -23.90
N SER A 103 -9.93 23.67 -24.46
CA SER A 103 -10.81 24.56 -23.72
C SER A 103 -11.99 23.87 -23.02
N ASP A 104 -12.31 22.64 -23.41
CA ASP A 104 -13.42 21.88 -22.82
C ASP A 104 -13.13 20.38 -22.86
N ILE A 105 -12.51 19.86 -21.78
CA ILE A 105 -12.19 18.45 -21.65
C ILE A 105 -13.43 17.58 -21.44
N ARG A 106 -14.54 18.18 -20.93
CA ARG A 106 -15.80 17.46 -20.67
C ARG A 106 -16.57 17.23 -21.96
N ALA A 107 -16.60 18.23 -22.85
CA ALA A 107 -17.27 18.11 -24.13
C ALA A 107 -16.66 17.03 -25.05
N LEU A 108 -15.35 16.82 -24.95
CA LEU A 108 -14.65 15.77 -25.68
C LEU A 108 -14.90 14.36 -25.14
N ALA A 109 -15.39 14.22 -23.90
CA ALA A 109 -15.56 12.94 -23.22
C ALA A 109 -14.31 12.02 -23.32
N ALA A 110 -13.11 12.63 -23.37
CA ALA A 110 -11.85 11.90 -23.44
C ALA A 110 -11.54 11.23 -22.10
N GLU A 111 -11.06 10.00 -22.17
CA GLU A 111 -10.61 9.25 -20.99
C GLU A 111 -9.29 9.81 -20.46
N SER A 112 -8.38 10.18 -21.39
CA SER A 112 -7.11 10.79 -21.07
C SER A 112 -6.58 11.67 -22.19
N PHE A 113 -5.63 12.56 -21.83
CA PHE A 113 -4.80 13.30 -22.78
C PHE A 113 -3.34 12.94 -22.60
N TYR A 114 -2.57 13.01 -23.67
CA TYR A 114 -1.14 12.84 -23.66
C TYR A 114 -0.48 13.66 -24.76
N VAL A 115 0.84 13.80 -24.68
CA VAL A 115 1.64 14.54 -25.65
C VAL A 115 2.46 13.58 -26.50
N ALA A 116 2.64 13.90 -27.76
CA ALA A 116 3.66 13.31 -28.62
C ALA A 116 4.57 14.40 -29.18
N VAL A 117 5.87 14.12 -29.22
CA VAL A 117 6.91 15.00 -29.77
C VAL A 117 7.59 14.28 -30.93
N THR A 118 7.67 14.93 -32.10
CA THR A 118 8.41 14.42 -33.26
C THR A 118 9.54 15.40 -33.57
N ALA A 119 10.75 14.93 -33.64
CA ALA A 119 11.92 15.74 -33.98
C ALA A 119 11.91 16.08 -35.49
N LEU A 120 12.07 17.35 -35.85
CA LEU A 120 12.14 17.83 -37.25
C LEU A 120 13.57 18.04 -37.73
N GLU A 121 14.55 17.92 -36.83
CA GLU A 121 15.98 17.99 -37.10
C GLU A 121 16.73 17.05 -36.18
N ASP A 122 18.04 16.84 -36.41
CA ASP A 122 18.88 16.06 -35.51
C ASP A 122 19.25 16.85 -34.26
N GLY A 123 19.40 16.13 -33.11
CA GLY A 123 19.83 16.71 -31.84
C GLY A 123 18.76 17.48 -31.08
N VAL A 124 17.49 17.23 -31.37
CA VAL A 124 16.37 17.73 -30.55
C VAL A 124 16.44 17.10 -29.14
N VAL A 125 16.29 17.91 -28.09
CA VAL A 125 16.24 17.42 -26.71
C VAL A 125 14.92 17.79 -26.05
N VAL A 126 14.18 16.80 -25.60
CA VAL A 126 12.98 16.97 -24.78
C VAL A 126 13.38 16.95 -23.31
N HIS A 127 13.28 18.08 -22.63
CA HIS A 127 13.72 18.22 -21.23
C HIS A 127 12.62 17.86 -20.23
N SER A 128 11.43 18.40 -20.40
CA SER A 128 10.28 18.23 -19.50
C SER A 128 9.01 18.78 -20.13
N GLY A 129 7.90 18.64 -19.44
CA GLY A 129 6.66 19.33 -19.75
C GLY A 129 5.82 19.57 -18.50
N GLU A 130 4.73 20.32 -18.66
CA GLU A 130 3.81 20.64 -17.57
C GLU A 130 2.38 20.73 -18.08
N TRP A 131 1.48 20.03 -17.39
CA TRP A 131 0.04 20.19 -17.53
C TRP A 131 -0.43 21.37 -16.69
N THR A 132 -1.28 22.22 -17.25
CA THR A 132 -1.81 23.44 -16.62
C THR A 132 -3.31 23.56 -16.83
N THR A 133 -3.95 24.46 -16.07
CA THR A 133 -5.34 24.90 -16.28
C THR A 133 -5.45 26.41 -16.13
N THR A 134 -6.49 27.03 -16.68
CA THR A 134 -6.84 28.42 -16.39
C THR A 134 -7.89 28.56 -15.28
N ALA A 135 -8.39 27.44 -14.76
CA ALA A 135 -9.32 27.43 -13.63
C ALA A 135 -8.67 28.00 -12.36
N GLU A 136 -9.38 28.86 -11.65
CA GLU A 136 -8.92 29.36 -10.36
C GLU A 136 -8.92 28.24 -9.30
N PRO A 137 -7.92 28.21 -8.39
CA PRO A 137 -7.89 27.30 -7.25
C PRO A 137 -9.17 27.38 -6.41
N VAL A 138 -9.75 26.24 -6.09
CA VAL A 138 -10.98 26.17 -5.28
C VAL A 138 -10.66 26.30 -3.79
N ARG A 139 -9.46 25.84 -3.38
CA ARG A 139 -9.03 25.86 -1.97
C ARG A 139 -7.52 25.95 -1.81
N ASP A 140 -7.09 26.42 -0.66
CA ASP A 140 -5.69 26.40 -0.22
C ASP A 140 -5.39 25.05 0.44
N VAL A 141 -4.52 24.24 -0.16
CA VAL A 141 -4.11 22.91 0.35
C VAL A 141 -2.75 23.05 1.02
N ARG A 142 -2.69 22.76 2.31
CA ARG A 142 -1.46 22.70 3.10
C ARG A 142 -1.28 21.28 3.60
N LEU A 143 -0.30 20.56 3.03
CA LEU A 143 -0.11 19.14 3.23
C LEU A 143 0.94 18.87 4.31
N GLY A 144 0.52 18.24 5.41
CA GLY A 144 1.40 17.69 6.42
C GLY A 144 1.79 16.25 6.07
N VAL A 145 3.08 15.98 5.88
CA VAL A 145 3.59 14.61 5.66
C VAL A 145 3.97 14.00 7.00
N SER A 146 3.28 12.96 7.43
CA SER A 146 3.60 12.19 8.63
C SER A 146 4.25 10.87 8.25
N ILE A 147 5.53 10.71 8.58
CA ILE A 147 6.30 9.48 8.38
C ILE A 147 6.59 8.87 9.75
N THR A 148 6.33 7.56 9.90
CA THR A 148 6.69 6.83 11.11
C THR A 148 7.85 5.91 10.81
N THR A 149 8.95 5.96 11.60
CA THR A 149 10.13 5.14 11.37
C THR A 149 10.60 4.38 12.61
N PHE A 150 11.20 3.22 12.39
CA PHE A 150 11.89 2.43 13.41
C PHE A 150 13.10 1.71 12.85
N ASN A 151 14.31 2.22 13.12
CA ASN A 151 15.60 1.64 12.67
C ASN A 151 15.71 1.48 11.14
N ARG A 152 15.24 2.49 10.36
CA ARG A 152 15.28 2.49 8.88
C ARG A 152 15.81 3.81 8.32
N GLN A 153 16.89 4.30 8.90
CA GLN A 153 17.47 5.61 8.58
C GLN A 153 17.72 5.79 7.08
N ASP A 154 18.30 4.77 6.42
CA ASP A 154 18.67 4.84 5.00
C ASP A 154 17.47 5.04 4.07
N TYR A 155 16.33 4.45 4.39
CA TYR A 155 15.09 4.61 3.61
C TYR A 155 14.43 5.96 3.87
N VAL A 156 14.19 6.28 5.15
CA VAL A 156 13.47 7.51 5.52
C VAL A 156 14.24 8.76 5.10
N LEU A 157 15.59 8.76 5.20
CA LEU A 157 16.39 9.91 4.77
C LEU A 157 16.31 10.15 3.26
N LYS A 158 16.27 9.09 2.44
CA LYS A 158 16.06 9.23 0.98
C LYS A 158 14.72 9.88 0.67
N THR A 159 13.65 9.46 1.33
CA THR A 159 12.31 10.03 1.16
C THR A 159 12.25 11.48 1.64
N VAL A 160 12.81 11.77 2.82
CA VAL A 160 12.90 13.14 3.37
C VAL A 160 13.67 14.07 2.42
N ASN A 161 14.85 13.64 1.93
CA ASN A 161 15.64 14.46 1.00
C ASN A 161 14.89 14.75 -0.30
N ARG A 162 14.14 13.78 -0.85
CA ARG A 162 13.28 14.00 -2.02
C ARG A 162 12.16 15.02 -1.74
N LEU A 163 11.52 14.93 -0.59
CA LEU A 163 10.47 15.88 -0.19
C LEU A 163 11.00 17.29 0.03
N VAL A 164 12.16 17.44 0.68
CA VAL A 164 12.82 18.74 0.89
C VAL A 164 13.26 19.35 -0.44
N ALA A 165 13.84 18.54 -1.33
CA ALA A 165 14.21 18.99 -2.67
C ALA A 165 12.99 19.42 -3.50
N LEU A 166 11.88 18.66 -3.41
CA LEU A 166 10.63 18.99 -4.08
C LEU A 166 10.06 20.32 -3.58
N GLU A 167 10.00 20.51 -2.28
CA GLU A 167 9.48 21.74 -1.66
C GLU A 167 10.30 22.96 -2.07
N SER A 168 11.62 22.84 -2.15
CA SER A 168 12.50 23.96 -2.52
C SER A 168 12.53 24.26 -4.02
N SER A 169 12.24 23.28 -4.89
CA SER A 169 12.43 23.40 -6.35
C SER A 169 11.12 23.55 -7.15
N VAL A 170 9.97 23.19 -6.58
CA VAL A 170 8.68 23.19 -7.29
C VAL A 170 7.75 24.25 -6.71
N SER A 171 7.48 25.28 -7.50
CA SER A 171 6.70 26.45 -7.07
C SER A 171 5.29 26.14 -6.56
N SER A 172 4.62 25.14 -7.13
CA SER A 172 3.28 24.68 -6.70
C SER A 172 3.29 23.89 -5.39
N VAL A 173 4.47 23.53 -4.88
CA VAL A 173 4.65 22.81 -3.61
C VAL A 173 5.26 23.72 -2.55
N HIS A 174 6.04 24.70 -2.99
CA HIS A 174 6.73 25.64 -2.09
C HIS A 174 5.76 26.37 -1.16
N GLY A 175 5.98 26.27 0.15
CA GLY A 175 5.10 26.83 1.17
C GLY A 175 3.82 26.01 1.45
N HIS A 176 3.59 24.92 0.72
CA HIS A 176 2.43 24.04 0.87
C HIS A 176 2.74 22.67 1.51
N LEU A 177 4.00 22.43 1.93
CA LEU A 177 4.46 21.16 2.46
C LEU A 177 5.14 21.34 3.82
N GLN A 178 4.76 20.52 4.81
CA GLN A 178 5.50 20.33 6.06
C GLN A 178 5.74 18.83 6.27
N ILE A 179 6.92 18.48 6.76
CA ILE A 179 7.36 17.11 6.95
C ILE A 179 7.58 16.85 8.45
N LEU A 180 6.96 15.83 8.97
CA LEU A 180 7.13 15.34 10.33
C LEU A 180 7.53 13.86 10.30
N VAL A 181 8.72 13.57 10.82
CA VAL A 181 9.16 12.19 11.03
C VAL A 181 9.03 11.86 12.52
N VAL A 182 8.21 10.86 12.82
CA VAL A 182 8.06 10.30 14.16
C VAL A 182 9.04 9.14 14.28
N ASP A 183 10.10 9.33 15.04
CA ASP A 183 11.20 8.37 15.21
C ASP A 183 10.99 7.50 16.45
N ASN A 184 10.43 6.32 16.27
CA ASN A 184 10.18 5.34 17.32
C ASN A 184 11.48 4.67 17.86
N ALA A 185 12.64 4.95 17.25
CA ALA A 185 13.94 4.43 17.68
C ALA A 185 14.82 5.51 18.33
N CYS A 186 14.42 6.77 18.23
CA CYS A 186 15.14 7.93 18.77
C CYS A 186 16.59 8.02 18.28
N ASN A 187 16.83 7.68 17.02
CA ASN A 187 18.19 7.59 16.46
C ASN A 187 18.35 8.26 15.07
N LEU A 188 17.33 8.97 14.59
CA LEU A 188 17.36 9.64 13.30
C LEU A 188 18.00 11.02 13.40
N VAL A 189 19.04 11.24 12.61
CA VAL A 189 19.72 12.53 12.47
C VAL A 189 19.72 12.91 10.99
N PRO A 190 18.78 13.76 10.51
CA PRO A 190 18.75 14.18 9.13
C PRO A 190 19.84 15.23 8.85
N ASP A 191 20.47 15.13 7.67
CA ASP A 191 21.38 16.13 7.14
C ASP A 191 20.64 17.00 6.13
N VAL A 192 19.87 17.96 6.64
CA VAL A 192 19.09 18.92 5.84
C VAL A 192 19.29 20.34 6.36
N PRO A 193 19.12 21.36 5.51
CA PRO A 193 19.19 22.77 5.95
C PRO A 193 18.22 23.06 7.11
N ALA A 194 18.62 23.90 8.05
CA ALA A 194 17.77 24.31 9.17
C ALA A 194 16.48 25.03 8.73
N SER A 195 16.46 25.58 7.51
CA SER A 195 15.28 26.19 6.89
C SER A 195 14.32 25.17 6.25
N ALA A 196 14.71 23.88 6.16
CA ALA A 196 13.84 22.86 5.58
C ALA A 196 12.56 22.70 6.41
N PRO A 197 11.41 22.42 5.77
CA PRO A 197 10.13 22.25 6.46
C PRO A 197 10.03 20.87 7.13
N LEU A 198 11.07 20.46 7.84
CA LEU A 198 11.25 19.16 8.49
C LEU A 198 11.32 19.29 10.01
N ARG A 199 10.54 18.46 10.70
CA ARG A 199 10.67 18.20 12.13
C ARG A 199 10.86 16.69 12.35
N VAL A 200 11.77 16.32 13.25
CA VAL A 200 11.92 14.94 13.74
C VAL A 200 11.52 14.90 15.20
N LEU A 201 10.59 13.99 15.53
CA LEU A 201 10.11 13.80 16.89
C LEU A 201 10.53 12.45 17.42
N PRO A 202 11.35 12.37 18.48
CA PRO A 202 11.58 11.14 19.19
C PRO A 202 10.28 10.65 19.84
N ASN A 203 10.00 9.35 19.75
CA ASN A 203 8.79 8.75 20.25
C ASN A 203 9.10 7.35 20.82
N PRO A 204 8.45 6.91 21.92
CA PRO A 204 8.56 5.51 22.35
C PRO A 204 8.04 4.59 21.24
N ASN A 205 8.60 3.37 21.16
CA ASN A 205 8.16 2.43 20.13
C ASN A 205 6.74 1.92 20.41
N LEU A 206 5.77 2.61 19.85
CA LEU A 206 4.35 2.25 19.92
C LEU A 206 3.85 1.67 18.59
N GLY A 207 4.78 1.22 17.73
CA GLY A 207 4.49 0.70 16.38
C GLY A 207 4.03 1.76 15.40
N GLY A 208 3.55 1.33 14.22
CA GLY A 208 3.01 2.23 13.21
C GLY A 208 1.81 3.02 13.72
N ALA A 209 0.86 2.34 14.37
CA ALA A 209 -0.33 2.98 14.94
C ALA A 209 0.02 4.15 15.87
N GLY A 210 1.02 3.98 16.75
CA GLY A 210 1.44 5.01 17.69
C GLY A 210 2.18 6.17 17.04
N GLY A 211 3.05 5.88 16.07
CA GLY A 211 3.76 6.92 15.33
C GLY A 211 2.82 7.78 14.50
N PHE A 212 1.88 7.17 13.77
CA PHE A 212 0.87 7.92 13.01
C PHE A 212 -0.12 8.68 13.90
N ALA A 213 -0.50 8.11 15.06
CA ALA A 213 -1.30 8.85 16.05
C ALA A 213 -0.54 10.08 16.57
N ARG A 214 0.76 9.95 16.85
CA ARG A 214 1.60 11.09 17.26
C ARG A 214 1.63 12.16 16.17
N GLY A 215 1.90 11.79 14.92
CA GLY A 215 1.94 12.72 13.80
C GLY A 215 0.61 13.45 13.57
N LEU A 216 -0.51 12.71 13.67
CA LEU A 216 -1.84 13.30 13.51
C LEU A 216 -2.16 14.33 14.60
N ILE A 217 -1.86 14.00 15.87
CA ILE A 217 -2.06 14.92 17.00
C ILE A 217 -1.20 16.18 16.84
N GLU A 218 0.08 16.05 16.48
CA GLU A 218 0.98 17.20 16.24
C GLU A 218 0.47 18.14 15.14
N TYR A 219 -0.01 17.59 14.02
CA TYR A 219 -0.61 18.40 12.95
C TYR A 219 -1.93 19.03 13.35
N ARG A 220 -2.76 18.33 14.13
CA ARG A 220 -4.03 18.86 14.64
C ARG A 220 -3.80 20.03 15.60
N GLU A 221 -2.88 19.89 16.54
CA GLU A 221 -2.52 20.95 17.50
C GLU A 221 -1.81 22.13 16.84
N GLY A 222 -0.99 21.87 15.83
CA GLY A 222 -0.30 22.90 15.06
C GLY A 222 -1.22 23.77 14.21
N GLY A 223 -2.38 23.25 13.77
CA GLY A 223 -3.43 23.98 13.05
C GLY A 223 -3.04 24.52 11.66
N TRP A 224 -1.83 24.20 11.17
CA TRP A 224 -1.38 24.67 9.86
C TRP A 224 -1.89 23.80 8.71
N SER A 225 -1.87 22.49 8.88
CA SER A 225 -2.23 21.52 7.84
C SER A 225 -3.73 21.45 7.61
N THR A 226 -4.15 21.55 6.35
CA THR A 226 -5.53 21.27 5.92
C THR A 226 -5.73 19.78 5.63
N HIS A 227 -4.67 19.13 5.15
CA HIS A 227 -4.60 17.71 4.82
C HIS A 227 -3.37 17.08 5.43
N VAL A 228 -3.44 15.78 5.70
CA VAL A 228 -2.31 14.98 6.15
C VAL A 228 -2.13 13.78 5.22
N VAL A 229 -0.89 13.46 4.87
CA VAL A 229 -0.51 12.19 4.28
C VAL A 229 0.18 11.31 5.31
N PHE A 230 -0.35 10.10 5.52
CA PHE A 230 0.39 9.05 6.20
C PHE A 230 1.24 8.31 5.19
N MET A 231 2.52 8.15 5.51
CA MET A 231 3.52 7.57 4.62
C MET A 231 4.44 6.63 5.39
N ASP A 232 4.62 5.39 4.90
CA ASP A 232 5.58 4.45 5.46
C ASP A 232 7.03 4.89 5.22
N ASP A 233 7.95 4.40 6.06
CA ASP A 233 9.37 4.72 6.00
C ASP A 233 10.16 3.90 4.96
N ASP A 234 9.61 2.77 4.51
CA ASP A 234 10.28 1.80 3.63
C ASP A 234 9.74 1.81 2.19
N ILE A 235 9.31 2.97 1.73
CA ILE A 235 8.87 3.19 0.35
C ILE A 235 9.91 4.00 -0.44
N LEU A 236 9.88 3.85 -1.76
CA LEU A 236 10.51 4.79 -2.68
C LEU A 236 9.42 5.72 -3.21
N LEU A 237 9.49 6.98 -2.80
CA LEU A 237 8.53 7.99 -3.20
C LEU A 237 8.78 8.45 -4.65
N GLU A 238 7.74 8.47 -5.48
CA GLU A 238 7.70 9.28 -6.70
C GLU A 238 7.29 10.71 -6.32
N PRO A 239 8.20 11.71 -6.44
CA PRO A 239 7.91 13.07 -6.00
C PRO A 239 6.70 13.69 -6.70
N GLU A 240 6.42 13.29 -7.94
CA GLU A 240 5.25 13.75 -8.70
C GLU A 240 3.93 13.37 -8.01
N SER A 241 3.91 12.31 -7.19
CA SER A 241 2.75 11.92 -6.39
C SER A 241 2.30 13.05 -5.44
N ILE A 242 3.23 13.80 -4.86
CA ILE A 242 2.92 14.98 -4.01
C ILE A 242 2.34 16.13 -4.84
N VAL A 243 2.97 16.45 -5.98
CA VAL A 243 2.50 17.53 -6.88
C VAL A 243 1.07 17.26 -7.34
N ARG A 244 0.82 16.08 -7.89
CA ARG A 244 -0.52 15.67 -8.37
C ARG A 244 -1.54 15.63 -7.25
N THR A 245 -1.15 15.21 -6.04
CA THR A 245 -2.04 15.18 -4.88
C THR A 245 -2.46 16.58 -4.46
N ILE A 246 -1.51 17.51 -4.30
CA ILE A 246 -1.82 18.91 -3.95
C ILE A 246 -2.73 19.52 -5.03
N SER A 247 -2.39 19.36 -6.30
CA SER A 247 -3.19 19.88 -7.40
C SER A 247 -4.61 19.27 -7.43
N LEU A 248 -4.74 17.94 -7.30
CA LEU A 248 -6.05 17.29 -7.28
C LEU A 248 -6.93 17.82 -6.15
N LEU A 249 -6.38 17.96 -4.95
CA LEU A 249 -7.11 18.46 -3.79
C LEU A 249 -7.44 19.95 -3.92
N THR A 250 -6.55 20.75 -4.50
CA THR A 250 -6.76 22.19 -4.74
C THR A 250 -7.98 22.45 -5.62
N TYR A 251 -8.22 21.59 -6.61
CA TYR A 251 -9.35 21.73 -7.54
C TYR A 251 -10.52 20.79 -7.26
N SER A 252 -10.44 19.96 -6.23
CA SER A 252 -11.49 19.00 -5.91
C SER A 252 -12.84 19.66 -5.64
N THR A 253 -13.91 19.10 -6.17
CA THR A 253 -15.29 19.52 -5.87
C THR A 253 -15.79 19.01 -4.52
N SER A 254 -15.11 18.00 -3.94
CA SER A 254 -15.43 17.46 -2.60
C SER A 254 -14.42 17.91 -1.57
N GLU A 255 -14.91 18.40 -0.41
CA GLU A 255 -14.06 18.72 0.75
C GLU A 255 -13.56 17.45 1.46
N ASP A 256 -14.27 16.34 1.28
CA ASP A 256 -13.97 15.06 1.90
C ASP A 256 -13.04 14.18 1.07
N LEU A 257 -12.55 14.67 -0.08
CA LEU A 257 -11.73 13.86 -0.98
C LEU A 257 -10.45 13.37 -0.27
N CYS A 258 -10.26 12.05 -0.28
CA CYS A 258 -9.06 11.38 0.17
C CYS A 258 -8.32 10.79 -1.05
N VAL A 259 -7.01 10.71 -0.98
CA VAL A 259 -6.18 10.21 -2.08
C VAL A 259 -5.31 9.05 -1.61
N HIS A 260 -5.28 7.98 -2.38
CA HIS A 260 -4.39 6.84 -2.14
C HIS A 260 -3.37 6.71 -3.26
N GLY A 261 -2.10 6.57 -2.89
CA GLY A 261 -1.03 6.25 -3.82
C GLY A 261 -0.99 4.74 -4.10
N ALA A 262 -1.03 4.38 -5.38
CA ALA A 262 -0.89 2.99 -5.77
C ALA A 262 0.47 2.42 -5.36
N MET A 263 0.51 1.18 -4.88
CA MET A 263 1.74 0.48 -4.58
C MET A 263 2.27 -0.22 -5.83
N MET A 264 3.48 0.14 -6.22
CA MET A 264 4.27 -0.51 -7.26
C MET A 264 5.29 -1.47 -6.62
N SER A 265 5.66 -2.53 -7.34
CA SER A 265 6.73 -3.43 -6.89
C SER A 265 8.11 -2.80 -7.08
N GLU A 266 8.94 -2.79 -6.05
CA GLU A 266 10.33 -2.36 -6.14
C GLU A 266 11.16 -3.31 -7.03
N GLU A 267 10.85 -4.62 -6.98
CA GLU A 267 11.53 -5.65 -7.77
C GLU A 267 11.07 -5.71 -9.24
N GLN A 268 9.86 -5.22 -9.52
CA GLN A 268 9.29 -5.09 -10.85
C GLN A 268 8.63 -3.71 -10.98
N PRO A 269 9.40 -2.64 -11.22
CA PRO A 269 8.92 -1.26 -11.09
C PRO A 269 7.71 -0.90 -11.94
N TRP A 270 7.44 -1.68 -12.98
CA TRP A 270 6.27 -1.52 -13.86
C TRP A 270 5.00 -2.21 -13.36
N LEU A 271 5.11 -3.07 -12.35
CA LEU A 271 3.98 -3.88 -11.87
C LEU A 271 3.28 -3.17 -10.71
N GLN A 272 2.03 -2.79 -10.92
CA GLN A 272 1.17 -2.32 -9.84
C GLN A 272 0.76 -3.51 -8.98
N PHE A 273 1.08 -3.46 -7.69
CA PHE A 273 0.74 -4.49 -6.73
C PHE A 273 -0.66 -4.26 -6.15
N GLU A 274 -1.00 -3.00 -5.85
CA GLU A 274 -2.28 -2.62 -5.25
C GLU A 274 -2.61 -1.15 -5.53
N ALA A 275 -3.88 -0.86 -5.77
CA ALA A 275 -4.42 0.49 -5.88
C ALA A 275 -5.70 0.61 -5.04
N GLY A 276 -5.55 0.46 -3.70
CA GLY A 276 -6.62 0.41 -2.73
C GLY A 276 -7.14 -0.99 -2.43
N SER A 277 -8.00 -1.10 -1.42
CA SER A 277 -8.41 -2.39 -0.89
C SER A 277 -9.86 -2.44 -0.43
N GLU A 278 -10.42 -3.65 -0.48
CA GLU A 278 -11.70 -4.01 0.11
C GLU A 278 -11.49 -4.84 1.38
N TYR A 279 -12.44 -4.73 2.30
CA TYR A 279 -12.51 -5.53 3.51
C TYR A 279 -13.82 -6.32 3.57
N GLU A 280 -13.72 -7.65 3.61
CA GLU A 280 -14.87 -8.56 3.66
C GLU A 280 -14.87 -9.36 4.99
N PHE A 281 -15.59 -8.87 6.00
CA PHE A 281 -15.57 -9.48 7.34
C PHE A 281 -16.16 -10.90 7.40
N LYS A 282 -16.91 -11.34 6.40
CA LYS A 282 -17.46 -12.71 6.32
C LYS A 282 -16.44 -13.70 5.73
N SER A 283 -15.39 -13.20 5.09
CA SER A 283 -14.34 -14.01 4.49
C SER A 283 -13.35 -14.54 5.53
N VAL A 284 -12.75 -15.70 5.26
CA VAL A 284 -11.58 -16.19 6.01
C VAL A 284 -10.37 -15.29 5.76
N TYR A 285 -10.24 -14.75 4.55
CA TYR A 285 -9.23 -13.76 4.17
C TYR A 285 -9.94 -12.43 3.92
N PRO A 286 -10.00 -11.54 4.92
CA PRO A 286 -10.84 -10.36 4.83
C PRO A 286 -10.27 -9.27 3.92
N LEU A 287 -8.96 -9.24 3.69
CA LEU A 287 -8.30 -8.24 2.88
C LEU A 287 -8.28 -8.65 1.41
N ARG A 288 -8.69 -7.76 0.53
CA ARG A 288 -8.66 -7.94 -0.92
C ARG A 288 -8.07 -6.70 -1.58
N ALA A 289 -6.85 -6.85 -2.10
CA ALA A 289 -6.20 -5.82 -2.88
C ALA A 289 -6.93 -5.60 -4.22
N LEU A 290 -7.11 -4.35 -4.60
CA LEU A 290 -7.69 -3.92 -5.87
C LEU A 290 -6.58 -3.49 -6.83
N GLY A 291 -6.83 -3.55 -8.13
CA GLY A 291 -5.85 -3.17 -9.16
C GLY A 291 -4.57 -4.00 -9.13
N ARG A 292 -4.62 -5.24 -8.63
CA ARG A 292 -3.44 -6.09 -8.45
C ARG A 292 -2.98 -6.72 -9.76
N GLY A 293 -1.67 -6.62 -10.01
CA GLY A 293 -1.02 -7.30 -11.14
C GLY A 293 -1.17 -6.57 -12.46
N VAL A 294 -1.46 -5.27 -12.43
CA VAL A 294 -1.53 -4.44 -13.64
C VAL A 294 -0.13 -4.09 -14.11
N ASP A 295 0.19 -4.41 -15.37
CA ASP A 295 1.44 -4.03 -16.01
C ASP A 295 1.31 -2.64 -16.63
N LEU A 296 1.87 -1.63 -15.98
CA LEU A 296 1.78 -0.23 -16.41
C LEU A 296 2.66 0.12 -17.64
N ARG A 297 3.40 -0.86 -18.19
CA ARG A 297 3.98 -0.74 -19.53
C ARG A 297 2.92 -0.90 -20.63
N SER A 298 1.79 -1.51 -20.30
CA SER A 298 0.67 -1.64 -21.22
C SER A 298 -0.02 -0.29 -21.41
N ARG A 299 0.05 0.25 -22.61
CA ARG A 299 -0.63 1.52 -22.95
C ARG A 299 -2.12 1.49 -22.62
N SER A 300 -2.80 0.38 -22.94
CA SER A 300 -4.24 0.24 -22.69
C SER A 300 -4.62 0.32 -21.22
N GLU A 301 -3.73 -0.08 -20.31
CA GLU A 301 -3.97 0.02 -18.87
C GLU A 301 -3.79 1.46 -18.34
N VAL A 302 -3.06 2.28 -19.08
CA VAL A 302 -2.69 3.64 -18.66
C VAL A 302 -3.64 4.70 -19.21
N VAL A 303 -4.00 4.61 -20.50
CA VAL A 303 -4.80 5.65 -21.17
C VAL A 303 -6.31 5.51 -20.96
N ARG A 304 -6.78 4.32 -20.56
CA ARG A 304 -8.20 4.09 -20.29
C ARG A 304 -8.60 4.62 -18.91
N ASP A 305 -9.79 5.15 -18.85
CA ASP A 305 -10.44 5.52 -17.59
C ASP A 305 -11.20 4.31 -17.04
N HIS A 306 -10.50 3.50 -16.27
CA HIS A 306 -11.14 2.39 -15.56
C HIS A 306 -12.06 2.97 -14.49
N LEU A 307 -13.29 2.46 -14.41
CA LEU A 307 -14.20 2.80 -13.31
C LEU A 307 -13.54 2.46 -11.97
N GLU A 308 -13.48 3.43 -11.08
CA GLU A 308 -12.93 3.22 -9.77
C GLU A 308 -13.87 2.36 -8.92
N PRO A 309 -13.38 1.26 -8.35
CA PRO A 309 -14.12 0.58 -7.32
C PRO A 309 -14.20 1.45 -6.08
N THR A 310 -15.28 1.31 -5.29
CA THR A 310 -15.34 1.94 -3.98
C THR A 310 -14.32 1.28 -3.07
N LEU A 311 -13.36 2.06 -2.57
CA LEU A 311 -12.37 1.57 -1.63
C LEU A 311 -13.00 1.46 -0.23
N HIS A 312 -12.65 0.41 0.50
CA HIS A 312 -13.01 0.26 1.90
C HIS A 312 -11.93 0.83 2.82
N TYR A 313 -10.67 0.73 2.44
CA TYR A 313 -9.54 1.32 3.13
C TYR A 313 -8.37 1.48 2.16
N SER A 314 -7.38 2.24 2.59
CA SER A 314 -6.12 2.43 1.90
C SER A 314 -4.96 2.24 2.88
N ALA A 315 -3.96 1.48 2.48
CA ALA A 315 -2.78 1.25 3.32
C ALA A 315 -1.91 2.51 3.43
N TRP A 316 -1.23 2.67 4.55
CA TRP A 316 -0.54 3.92 4.90
C TRP A 316 0.86 4.08 4.30
N TRP A 317 1.17 3.35 3.24
CA TRP A 317 2.36 3.70 2.47
C TRP A 317 2.22 5.05 1.75
N PHE A 318 1.00 5.48 1.40
CA PHE A 318 0.66 6.82 0.92
C PHE A 318 -0.86 7.01 0.96
N THR A 319 -1.36 7.58 2.04
CA THR A 319 -2.80 7.87 2.18
C THR A 319 -3.00 9.30 2.66
N VAL A 320 -3.69 10.09 1.86
CA VAL A 320 -3.96 11.51 2.12
C VAL A 320 -5.43 11.70 2.48
N PHE A 321 -5.68 12.49 3.49
CA PHE A 321 -7.04 12.82 3.94
C PHE A 321 -7.09 14.24 4.52
N PRO A 322 -8.24 14.93 4.42
CA PRO A 322 -8.44 16.22 5.06
C PRO A 322 -8.55 16.07 6.59
N MET A 323 -8.02 17.01 7.34
CA MET A 323 -7.94 16.97 8.81
C MET A 323 -9.32 16.81 9.47
N HIS A 324 -10.37 17.37 8.90
CA HIS A 324 -11.71 17.34 9.50
C HIS A 324 -12.37 15.93 9.46
N ILE A 325 -11.90 15.04 8.57
CA ILE A 325 -12.36 13.64 8.52
C ILE A 325 -11.73 12.81 9.64
N ALA A 326 -10.49 13.08 9.97
CA ALA A 326 -9.74 12.37 11.01
C ALA A 326 -10.17 12.84 12.41
N LYS A 327 -11.39 12.52 12.81
CA LYS A 327 -11.95 12.89 14.12
C LYS A 327 -11.30 12.12 15.27
N ASP A 328 -10.97 10.85 15.03
CA ASP A 328 -10.37 9.95 15.99
C ASP A 328 -8.91 9.68 15.60
N ASN A 329 -8.09 9.33 16.57
CA ASN A 329 -6.76 8.82 16.29
C ASN A 329 -6.80 7.34 15.89
N PRO A 330 -5.72 6.81 15.27
CA PRO A 330 -5.58 5.38 15.04
C PRO A 330 -5.86 4.53 16.27
N LEU A 331 -6.44 3.33 16.08
CA LEU A 331 -6.60 2.36 17.16
C LEU A 331 -5.23 1.94 17.73
N PRO A 332 -5.11 1.74 19.07
CA PRO A 332 -3.86 1.29 19.69
C PRO A 332 -3.62 -0.21 19.45
N VAL A 333 -3.35 -0.55 18.21
CA VAL A 333 -3.15 -1.94 17.77
C VAL A 333 -1.68 -2.31 17.56
N PHE A 334 -0.78 -1.34 17.68
CA PHE A 334 0.66 -1.39 17.46
C PHE A 334 1.02 -1.52 15.98
N PHE A 335 0.54 -2.56 15.31
CA PHE A 335 0.95 -2.95 13.96
C PHE A 335 -0.15 -3.80 13.30
N ARG A 336 -0.41 -3.60 12.02
CA ARG A 336 -1.43 -4.25 11.17
C ARG A 336 -2.88 -4.00 11.59
N GLY A 337 -3.64 -3.47 10.67
CA GLY A 337 -5.07 -3.21 10.81
C GLY A 337 -5.40 -1.82 11.37
N ASP A 338 -4.42 -1.01 11.70
CA ASP A 338 -4.54 0.42 11.98
C ASP A 338 -5.09 1.17 10.77
N ASP A 339 -4.49 0.98 9.61
CA ASP A 339 -4.92 1.45 8.29
C ASP A 339 -6.32 0.95 7.90
N VAL A 340 -6.58 -0.34 8.12
CA VAL A 340 -7.88 -0.96 7.85
C VAL A 340 -8.97 -0.33 8.71
N ALA A 341 -8.74 -0.23 10.03
CA ALA A 341 -9.72 0.36 10.94
C ALA A 341 -10.03 1.82 10.60
N PHE A 342 -8.98 2.61 10.39
CA PHE A 342 -9.10 4.03 10.07
C PHE A 342 -9.80 4.24 8.71
N GLY A 343 -9.45 3.44 7.71
CA GLY A 343 -10.10 3.47 6.41
C GLY A 343 -11.59 3.17 6.49
N LEU A 344 -11.96 2.06 7.15
CA LEU A 344 -13.35 1.65 7.30
C LEU A 344 -14.20 2.66 8.09
N MET A 345 -13.60 3.37 9.04
CA MET A 345 -14.32 4.31 9.91
C MET A 345 -14.35 5.74 9.36
N HIS A 346 -13.32 6.17 8.61
CA HIS A 346 -13.13 7.59 8.29
C HIS A 346 -12.94 7.85 6.79
N THR A 347 -11.94 7.24 6.15
CA THR A 347 -11.45 7.69 4.84
C THR A 347 -11.93 6.87 3.65
N GLY A 348 -12.15 5.56 3.81
CA GLY A 348 -12.29 4.61 2.70
C GLY A 348 -13.25 5.03 1.61
N ARG A 349 -14.49 5.37 1.97
CA ARG A 349 -15.55 5.77 1.01
C ARG A 349 -15.27 7.08 0.26
N HIS A 350 -14.32 7.89 0.73
CA HIS A 350 -13.93 9.17 0.14
C HIS A 350 -12.62 9.06 -0.63
N THR A 351 -11.98 7.88 -0.61
CA THR A 351 -10.65 7.68 -1.17
C THR A 351 -10.73 7.31 -2.64
N VAL A 352 -9.90 7.98 -3.42
CA VAL A 352 -9.69 7.71 -4.84
C VAL A 352 -8.22 7.40 -5.13
N THR A 353 -7.97 6.76 -6.26
CA THR A 353 -6.63 6.62 -6.85
C THR A 353 -6.53 7.44 -8.12
N LEU A 354 -5.36 7.91 -8.48
CA LEU A 354 -5.13 8.67 -9.72
C LEU A 354 -3.82 8.20 -10.37
N ASN A 355 -3.80 8.15 -11.69
CA ASN A 355 -2.59 7.84 -12.45
C ASN A 355 -1.45 8.81 -12.08
N GLY A 356 -0.26 8.26 -11.86
CA GLY A 356 0.92 9.03 -11.47
C GLY A 356 0.97 9.44 -10.00
N ILE A 357 0.05 8.91 -9.15
CA ILE A 357 0.17 8.96 -7.70
C ILE A 357 0.48 7.55 -7.20
N SER A 358 1.75 7.27 -6.94
CA SER A 358 2.23 5.94 -6.57
C SER A 358 3.52 5.97 -5.77
N VAL A 359 3.82 4.86 -5.13
CA VAL A 359 5.07 4.59 -4.42
C VAL A 359 5.56 3.19 -4.77
N TRP A 360 6.87 2.95 -4.72
CA TRP A 360 7.43 1.59 -4.83
C TRP A 360 7.70 1.03 -3.44
N HIS A 361 7.44 -0.25 -3.28
CA HIS A 361 7.63 -0.96 -2.02
C HIS A 361 8.09 -2.39 -2.30
N ALA A 362 8.96 -2.92 -1.44
CA ALA A 362 9.46 -4.30 -1.53
C ALA A 362 8.34 -5.34 -1.35
N ASP A 363 8.49 -6.51 -1.98
CA ASP A 363 7.48 -7.59 -1.94
C ASP A 363 7.16 -8.02 -0.49
N PHE A 364 5.88 -7.98 -0.13
CA PHE A 364 5.40 -8.42 1.18
C PHE A 364 5.70 -9.88 1.50
N ALA A 365 5.86 -10.74 0.49
CA ALA A 365 6.18 -12.14 0.70
C ALA A 365 7.56 -12.33 1.36
N LEU A 366 8.49 -11.38 1.16
CA LEU A 366 9.80 -11.37 1.84
C LEU A 366 9.70 -11.05 3.33
N LYS A 367 8.64 -10.35 3.74
CA LYS A 367 8.38 -9.97 5.14
C LYS A 367 7.52 -11.01 5.89
N ASN A 368 7.28 -12.20 5.28
CA ASN A 368 6.44 -13.22 5.91
C ASN A 368 7.02 -13.67 7.25
N ASN A 369 6.26 -13.43 8.32
CA ASN A 369 6.62 -13.79 9.68
C ASN A 369 5.37 -14.29 10.41
N PRO A 370 5.42 -15.41 11.15
CA PRO A 370 4.27 -15.91 11.89
C PRO A 370 3.74 -14.93 12.95
N SER A 371 4.58 -14.01 13.43
CA SER A 371 4.16 -12.94 14.35
C SER A 371 3.05 -12.05 13.78
N SER A 372 2.98 -11.88 12.45
CA SER A 372 1.92 -11.11 11.81
C SER A 372 0.53 -11.69 12.08
N LEU A 373 0.41 -13.01 12.21
CA LEU A 373 -0.87 -13.67 12.50
C LEU A 373 -1.38 -13.41 13.93
N TYR A 374 -0.50 -13.14 14.88
CA TYR A 374 -0.92 -12.66 16.19
C TYR A 374 -1.71 -11.36 16.06
N TYR A 375 -1.15 -10.39 15.32
CA TYR A 375 -1.78 -9.10 15.10
C TYR A 375 -3.05 -9.21 14.24
N GLU A 376 -2.98 -9.95 13.13
CA GLU A 376 -4.13 -10.12 12.24
C GLU A 376 -5.36 -10.68 12.97
N VAL A 377 -5.18 -11.75 13.75
CA VAL A 377 -6.30 -12.34 14.49
C VAL A 377 -6.82 -11.42 15.58
N ARG A 378 -5.91 -10.82 16.37
CA ARG A 378 -6.26 -9.93 17.47
C ARG A 378 -6.96 -8.66 16.97
N ASN A 379 -6.33 -7.99 16.00
CA ASN A 379 -6.76 -6.67 15.54
C ASN A 379 -8.00 -6.76 14.67
N PHE A 380 -8.09 -7.75 13.77
CA PHE A 380 -9.29 -7.92 12.95
C PHE A 380 -10.49 -8.36 13.77
N ALA A 381 -10.30 -9.10 14.88
CA ALA A 381 -11.38 -9.37 15.82
C ALA A 381 -11.91 -8.08 16.46
N LEU A 382 -11.03 -7.14 16.80
CA LEU A 382 -11.39 -5.83 17.33
C LEU A 382 -12.10 -4.99 16.26
N ILE A 383 -11.53 -4.87 15.06
CA ILE A 383 -12.08 -4.10 13.94
C ILE A 383 -13.49 -4.57 13.58
N ASP A 384 -13.68 -5.88 13.39
CA ASP A 384 -15.00 -6.44 13.09
C ASP A 384 -16.03 -6.12 14.16
N THR A 385 -15.58 -6.12 15.41
CA THR A 385 -16.44 -5.86 16.57
C THR A 385 -16.86 -4.39 16.67
N LEU A 386 -15.96 -3.47 16.29
CA LEU A 386 -16.19 -2.03 16.33
C LEU A 386 -16.99 -1.54 15.12
N VAL A 387 -16.58 -1.96 13.92
CA VAL A 387 -17.07 -1.38 12.66
C VAL A 387 -18.42 -1.93 12.23
N PHE A 388 -18.64 -3.25 12.35
CA PHE A 388 -19.81 -3.89 11.73
C PHE A 388 -20.91 -4.24 12.74
N ASP A 389 -22.09 -3.61 12.58
CA ASP A 389 -23.22 -3.84 13.47
C ASP A 389 -23.79 -5.25 13.35
N ASP A 390 -23.85 -5.78 12.13
CA ASP A 390 -24.37 -7.12 11.84
C ASP A 390 -23.34 -8.24 12.09
N HIS A 391 -22.10 -7.91 12.50
CA HIS A 391 -21.06 -8.89 12.81
C HIS A 391 -21.44 -9.70 14.07
N LYS A 392 -21.40 -11.04 13.94
CA LYS A 392 -21.77 -12.01 14.97
C LYS A 392 -20.59 -12.92 15.28
N TRP A 393 -20.60 -13.53 16.48
CA TRP A 393 -19.55 -14.46 16.91
C TRP A 393 -19.22 -15.56 15.87
N ARG A 394 -20.22 -16.03 15.10
CA ARG A 394 -20.05 -17.08 14.09
C ARG A 394 -19.11 -16.65 12.96
N HIS A 395 -19.09 -15.38 12.56
CA HIS A 395 -18.19 -14.89 11.50
C HIS A 395 -16.74 -14.94 11.97
N LEU A 396 -16.49 -14.44 13.18
CA LEU A 396 -15.17 -14.47 13.79
C LEU A 396 -14.72 -15.91 14.10
N ALA A 397 -15.61 -16.73 14.63
CA ALA A 397 -15.33 -18.14 14.88
C ALA A 397 -14.99 -18.90 13.58
N TRP A 398 -15.74 -18.63 12.50
CA TRP A 398 -15.46 -19.22 11.18
C TRP A 398 -14.09 -18.84 10.66
N ARG A 399 -13.73 -17.55 10.72
CA ARG A 399 -12.41 -17.06 10.33
C ARG A 399 -11.30 -17.68 11.20
N TYR A 400 -11.46 -17.63 12.51
CA TYR A 400 -10.49 -18.14 13.46
C TYR A 400 -10.24 -19.65 13.29
N LEU A 401 -11.30 -20.44 13.17
CA LEU A 401 -11.20 -21.87 12.89
C LEU A 401 -10.56 -22.12 11.52
N GLY A 402 -10.97 -21.38 10.49
CA GLY A 402 -10.43 -21.50 9.14
C GLY A 402 -8.93 -21.26 9.07
N PHE A 403 -8.43 -20.20 9.75
CA PHE A 403 -7.01 -19.93 9.86
C PHE A 403 -6.29 -20.97 10.73
N GLY A 404 -6.82 -21.29 11.92
CA GLY A 404 -6.23 -22.24 12.85
C GLY A 404 -6.05 -23.61 12.25
N PHE A 405 -7.09 -24.13 11.63
CA PHE A 405 -7.02 -25.42 10.97
C PHE A 405 -6.01 -25.41 9.80
N ARG A 406 -6.08 -24.43 8.91
CA ARG A 406 -5.18 -24.38 7.75
C ARG A 406 -3.71 -24.31 8.13
N ASN A 407 -3.34 -23.52 9.14
CA ASN A 407 -1.97 -23.43 9.60
C ASN A 407 -1.52 -24.74 10.27
N ALA A 408 -2.27 -25.26 11.23
CA ALA A 408 -1.92 -26.50 11.91
C ALA A 408 -1.87 -27.71 10.96
N TYR A 409 -2.81 -27.82 10.03
CA TYR A 409 -2.84 -28.88 9.02
C TYR A 409 -1.79 -28.73 7.92
N SER A 410 -1.09 -27.62 7.83
CA SER A 410 0.05 -27.37 6.94
C SER A 410 1.41 -27.38 7.65
N HIS A 411 1.48 -27.92 8.86
CA HIS A 411 2.65 -27.98 9.75
C HIS A 411 3.18 -26.62 10.21
N ARG A 412 2.42 -25.53 10.01
CA ARG A 412 2.77 -24.18 10.44
C ARG A 412 2.28 -23.95 11.87
N TYR A 413 2.97 -24.57 12.82
CA TYR A 413 2.50 -24.61 14.22
C TYR A 413 2.74 -23.31 14.94
N ALA A 414 3.87 -22.63 14.70
CA ALA A 414 4.14 -21.32 15.30
C ALA A 414 3.08 -20.30 14.83
N SER A 415 2.74 -20.28 13.55
CA SER A 415 1.63 -19.48 13.00
C SER A 415 0.31 -19.75 13.73
N ALA A 416 -0.03 -21.00 13.98
CA ALA A 416 -1.26 -21.37 14.68
C ALA A 416 -1.24 -20.96 16.16
N GLU A 417 -0.10 -21.08 16.84
CA GLU A 417 0.06 -20.66 18.25
C GLU A 417 -0.05 -19.14 18.41
N PHE A 418 0.56 -18.36 17.52
CA PHE A 418 0.41 -16.90 17.53
C PHE A 418 -1.02 -16.44 17.31
N MET A 419 -1.77 -17.12 16.44
CA MET A 419 -3.20 -16.88 16.31
C MET A 419 -3.97 -17.12 17.61
N ILE A 420 -3.63 -18.19 18.34
CA ILE A 420 -4.23 -18.48 19.64
C ILE A 420 -3.93 -17.37 20.64
N TRP A 421 -2.68 -16.87 20.67
CA TRP A 421 -2.29 -15.75 21.54
C TRP A 421 -3.08 -14.48 21.19
N GLY A 422 -3.17 -14.14 19.91
CA GLY A 422 -3.96 -12.98 19.45
C GLY A 422 -5.43 -13.08 19.86
N MET A 423 -6.06 -14.25 19.68
CA MET A 423 -7.44 -14.47 20.11
C MET A 423 -7.60 -14.40 21.63
N LYS A 424 -6.64 -14.92 22.41
CA LYS A 424 -6.67 -14.84 23.89
C LYS A 424 -6.60 -13.40 24.37
N ASP A 425 -5.74 -12.57 23.77
CA ASP A 425 -5.63 -11.15 24.12
C ASP A 425 -6.92 -10.38 23.79
N PHE A 426 -7.56 -10.63 22.64
CA PHE A 426 -8.88 -10.09 22.33
C PHE A 426 -9.94 -10.53 23.36
N LEU A 427 -9.95 -11.81 23.75
CA LEU A 427 -10.91 -12.39 24.69
C LEU A 427 -10.68 -11.95 26.15
N ALA A 428 -9.55 -11.30 26.46
CA ALA A 428 -9.32 -10.69 27.76
C ALA A 428 -10.17 -9.43 27.99
N GLY A 429 -10.57 -8.77 26.89
CA GLY A 429 -11.44 -7.60 26.90
C GLY A 429 -10.70 -6.27 26.88
N PRO A 430 -11.42 -5.14 26.74
CA PRO A 430 -10.83 -3.84 26.47
C PRO A 430 -9.99 -3.31 27.66
N ALA A 431 -10.37 -3.56 28.90
CA ALA A 431 -9.62 -3.12 30.06
C ALA A 431 -8.21 -3.76 30.12
N GLU A 432 -8.08 -5.04 29.78
CA GLU A 432 -6.79 -5.70 29.67
C GLU A 432 -6.03 -5.29 28.41
N TRP A 433 -6.72 -5.03 27.30
CA TRP A 433 -6.13 -4.50 26.08
C TRP A 433 -5.38 -3.18 26.32
N MET A 434 -6.00 -2.28 27.09
CA MET A 434 -5.41 -0.97 27.39
C MET A 434 -4.14 -1.05 28.25
N LYS A 435 -3.93 -2.16 28.96
CA LYS A 435 -2.74 -2.41 29.81
C LYS A 435 -1.60 -3.12 29.06
N ILE A 436 -1.84 -3.57 27.83
CA ILE A 436 -0.80 -4.30 27.08
C ILE A 436 0.38 -3.37 26.80
N ASP A 437 1.56 -3.74 27.28
CA ASP A 437 2.81 -3.21 26.75
C ASP A 437 3.04 -3.84 25.37
N HIS A 438 2.68 -3.09 24.35
CA HIS A 438 2.72 -3.57 22.97
C HIS A 438 4.15 -3.77 22.48
N SER A 439 5.12 -2.99 22.95
CA SER A 439 6.54 -3.14 22.58
C SER A 439 7.11 -4.44 23.15
N ALA A 440 6.97 -4.66 24.47
CA ALA A 440 7.39 -5.91 25.10
C ALA A 440 6.69 -7.14 24.50
N LYS A 441 5.40 -7.00 24.17
CA LYS A 441 4.65 -8.06 23.49
C LYS A 441 5.18 -8.35 22.11
N HIS A 442 5.55 -7.32 21.36
CA HIS A 442 6.15 -7.45 20.04
C HIS A 442 7.49 -8.18 20.09
N ASP A 443 8.34 -7.81 21.05
CA ASP A 443 9.62 -8.47 21.24
C ASP A 443 9.45 -9.94 21.58
N LEU A 444 8.51 -10.27 22.48
CA LEU A 444 8.18 -11.66 22.82
C LEU A 444 7.74 -12.47 21.58
N VAL A 445 6.87 -11.89 20.75
CA VAL A 445 6.37 -12.55 19.53
C VAL A 445 7.47 -12.69 18.47
N ARG A 446 8.42 -11.76 18.39
CA ARG A 446 9.55 -11.80 17.44
C ARG A 446 10.69 -12.74 17.85
N GLN A 447 10.86 -13.02 19.13
CA GLN A 447 11.89 -13.95 19.64
C GLN A 447 11.72 -15.37 19.09
N THR A 448 10.51 -15.76 18.72
CA THR A 448 10.24 -17.06 18.14
C THR A 448 10.63 -17.04 16.67
N SER A 449 11.70 -17.74 16.32
CA SER A 449 12.33 -17.71 14.98
C SER A 449 11.78 -18.75 13.99
N GLU A 450 10.85 -19.60 14.42
CA GLU A 450 10.24 -20.61 13.55
C GLU A 450 9.42 -19.96 12.43
N GLU A 451 9.37 -20.61 11.28
CA GLU A 451 8.59 -20.19 10.09
C GLU A 451 8.97 -18.79 9.57
N LYS A 452 10.19 -18.34 9.85
CA LYS A 452 10.76 -17.11 9.30
C LYS A 452 11.58 -17.43 8.05
N ALA A 453 11.35 -16.70 6.97
CA ALA A 453 12.15 -16.83 5.76
C ALA A 453 13.62 -16.52 6.05
N SER A 454 14.50 -17.38 5.57
CA SER A 454 15.94 -17.25 5.65
C SER A 454 16.59 -17.82 4.37
N PRO A 455 17.84 -17.44 4.05
CA PRO A 455 18.55 -17.99 2.91
C PRO A 455 18.59 -19.53 2.96
N LEU A 456 18.27 -20.16 1.84
CA LEU A 456 18.24 -21.63 1.72
C LEU A 456 19.64 -22.19 1.46
N THR A 457 19.89 -23.42 1.97
CA THR A 457 21.07 -24.20 1.57
C THR A 457 20.98 -24.63 0.10
N GLU A 458 22.11 -24.93 -0.55
CA GLU A 458 22.15 -25.36 -1.95
C GLU A 458 21.29 -26.62 -2.20
N GLU A 459 21.26 -27.54 -1.24
CA GLU A 459 20.40 -28.72 -1.30
C GLU A 459 18.91 -28.33 -1.38
N LEU A 460 18.45 -27.40 -0.55
CA LEU A 460 17.04 -26.95 -0.53
C LEU A 460 16.68 -26.10 -1.75
N LYS A 461 17.63 -25.30 -2.28
CA LYS A 461 17.45 -24.53 -3.51
C LYS A 461 17.21 -25.42 -4.73
N SER A 462 17.87 -26.59 -4.79
CA SER A 462 17.73 -27.52 -5.90
C SER A 462 16.36 -28.19 -6.00
N LEU A 463 15.54 -28.12 -4.93
CA LEU A 463 14.23 -28.74 -4.90
C LEU A 463 13.22 -27.92 -5.72
N GLY A 464 12.61 -28.55 -6.72
CA GLY A 464 11.52 -27.95 -7.50
C GLY A 464 10.21 -27.87 -6.71
N PHE A 465 9.37 -26.90 -7.04
CA PHE A 465 8.02 -26.81 -6.48
C PHE A 465 7.24 -28.10 -6.75
N THR A 466 6.60 -28.63 -5.71
CA THR A 466 5.74 -29.80 -5.86
C THR A 466 4.49 -29.39 -6.62
N ALA A 467 4.28 -29.99 -7.81
CA ALA A 467 3.17 -29.64 -8.69
C ALA A 467 1.83 -29.66 -7.93
N PRO A 468 1.05 -28.57 -7.99
CA PRO A 468 -0.27 -28.56 -7.39
C PRO A 468 -1.16 -29.54 -8.13
N ARG A 469 -1.67 -30.55 -7.43
CA ARG A 469 -2.72 -31.39 -7.98
C ARG A 469 -4.00 -30.57 -8.20
N SER A 470 -4.90 -31.09 -9.04
CA SER A 470 -6.14 -30.41 -9.46
C SER A 470 -6.88 -29.72 -8.28
N LYS A 471 -7.69 -28.70 -8.57
CA LYS A 471 -8.53 -28.00 -7.57
C LYS A 471 -9.35 -28.97 -6.71
N ILE A 472 -9.80 -30.08 -7.30
CA ILE A 472 -10.57 -31.15 -6.63
C ILE A 472 -9.73 -31.81 -5.54
N ILE A 473 -8.44 -32.10 -5.79
CA ILE A 473 -7.55 -32.72 -4.79
C ILE A 473 -7.18 -31.74 -3.67
N ARG A 474 -7.08 -30.43 -3.96
CA ARG A 474 -6.89 -29.41 -2.91
C ARG A 474 -8.11 -29.31 -1.98
N LEU A 475 -9.32 -29.29 -2.55
CA LEU A 475 -10.55 -29.26 -1.77
C LEU A 475 -10.74 -30.57 -1.01
N GLY A 476 -10.51 -31.72 -1.66
CA GLY A 476 -10.54 -33.04 -1.04
C GLY A 476 -9.52 -33.19 0.08
N GLY A 477 -8.30 -32.65 -0.09
CA GLY A 477 -7.28 -32.60 0.97
C GLY A 477 -7.73 -31.83 2.20
N PHE A 478 -8.40 -30.70 2.04
CA PHE A 478 -8.95 -29.93 3.16
C PHE A 478 -10.06 -30.68 3.90
N VAL A 479 -10.97 -31.34 3.17
CA VAL A 479 -12.08 -32.14 3.75
C VAL A 479 -11.57 -33.42 4.39
N LEU A 480 -10.61 -34.11 3.75
CA LEU A 480 -10.07 -35.39 4.23
C LEU A 480 -9.06 -35.21 5.37
N SER A 481 -8.39 -34.08 5.48
CA SER A 481 -7.34 -33.85 6.49
C SER A 481 -7.80 -34.08 7.94
N PRO A 482 -8.99 -33.61 8.37
CA PRO A 482 -9.54 -33.96 9.68
C PRO A 482 -9.81 -35.46 9.82
N LEU A 483 -10.36 -36.10 8.77
CA LEU A 483 -10.72 -37.53 8.78
C LEU A 483 -9.49 -38.45 8.89
N VAL A 484 -8.36 -38.03 8.31
CA VAL A 484 -7.10 -38.80 8.38
C VAL A 484 -6.17 -38.32 9.51
N GLY A 485 -6.70 -37.53 10.46
CA GLY A 485 -5.95 -37.06 11.64
C GLY A 485 -4.67 -36.29 11.26
N ALA A 486 -4.76 -35.38 10.31
CA ALA A 486 -3.61 -34.66 9.72
C ALA A 486 -2.52 -35.60 9.16
N GLY A 487 -2.94 -36.73 8.62
CA GLY A 487 -2.03 -37.76 8.08
C GLY A 487 -1.50 -38.77 9.10
N LYS A 488 -1.90 -38.70 10.39
CA LYS A 488 -1.50 -39.69 11.40
C LYS A 488 -1.95 -41.11 11.04
N TRP A 489 -3.19 -41.24 10.56
CA TRP A 489 -3.79 -42.50 10.22
C TRP A 489 -3.45 -42.99 8.80
N ILE A 490 -2.66 -42.21 8.06
CA ILE A 490 -2.14 -42.68 6.78
C ILE A 490 -0.97 -43.62 7.06
N PRO A 491 -1.00 -44.88 6.55
CA PRO A 491 0.10 -45.82 6.69
C PRO A 491 1.41 -45.23 6.20
N LYS A 492 2.52 -45.50 6.87
CA LYS A 492 3.86 -44.94 6.50
C LYS A 492 4.19 -45.23 5.02
N LYS A 493 3.77 -46.39 4.49
CA LYS A 493 3.96 -46.76 3.08
C LYS A 493 3.29 -45.79 2.08
N LEU A 494 2.26 -45.05 2.48
CA LEU A 494 1.55 -44.07 1.65
C LEU A 494 2.03 -42.61 1.88
N ARG A 495 2.91 -42.42 2.87
CA ARG A 495 3.58 -41.15 3.09
C ARG A 495 4.85 -41.05 2.24
N SER A 496 5.28 -39.82 1.97
CA SER A 496 6.50 -39.55 1.22
C SER A 496 7.59 -39.09 2.18
N ASP A 497 8.74 -39.73 2.13
CA ASP A 497 9.95 -39.31 2.87
C ASP A 497 10.63 -38.08 2.20
N LYS A 498 10.19 -37.72 0.98
CA LYS A 498 10.70 -36.52 0.27
C LYS A 498 10.12 -35.26 0.86
N ILE A 499 10.91 -34.19 0.83
CA ILE A 499 10.45 -32.83 1.19
C ILE A 499 9.42 -32.37 0.14
N GLY A 500 8.22 -31.98 0.59
CA GLY A 500 7.26 -31.28 -0.25
C GLY A 500 7.63 -29.81 -0.35
N VAL A 501 7.57 -29.19 -1.52
CA VAL A 501 7.90 -27.76 -1.71
C VAL A 501 6.64 -26.98 -2.08
N ALA A 502 6.32 -25.97 -1.31
CA ALA A 502 5.19 -25.05 -1.50
C ALA A 502 5.66 -23.59 -1.56
N GLN A 503 4.86 -22.73 -2.15
CA GLN A 503 5.11 -21.28 -2.08
C GLN A 503 4.88 -20.79 -0.64
N ILE A 504 5.64 -19.80 -0.23
CA ILE A 504 5.72 -19.30 1.15
C ILE A 504 4.39 -18.73 1.66
N ASP A 505 3.59 -18.16 0.79
CA ASP A 505 2.27 -17.56 1.06
C ASP A 505 1.12 -18.59 1.04
N VAL A 506 1.37 -19.80 0.57
CA VAL A 506 0.36 -20.86 0.44
C VAL A 506 0.27 -21.71 1.70
N ARG A 507 -0.94 -22.08 2.12
CA ARG A 507 -1.19 -23.10 3.16
C ARG A 507 -1.31 -24.45 2.48
N ALA A 508 -0.23 -25.22 2.56
CA ALA A 508 -0.04 -26.45 1.78
C ALA A 508 -0.69 -27.69 2.45
N VAL A 509 -1.94 -27.59 2.90
CA VAL A 509 -2.67 -28.68 3.60
C VAL A 509 -2.63 -30.00 2.81
N GLY A 510 -2.82 -29.94 1.49
CA GLY A 510 -2.80 -31.13 0.64
C GLY A 510 -1.44 -31.82 0.55
N LEU A 511 -0.33 -31.08 0.66
CA LEU A 511 1.03 -31.63 0.75
C LEU A 511 1.31 -32.21 2.13
N ALA A 512 0.88 -31.50 3.18
CA ALA A 512 1.10 -31.90 4.57
C ALA A 512 0.47 -33.24 4.94
N ILE A 513 -0.58 -33.67 4.25
CA ILE A 513 -1.16 -35.01 4.45
C ILE A 513 -0.14 -36.09 4.12
N ARG A 514 0.66 -35.94 3.06
CA ARG A 514 1.56 -36.97 2.53
C ARG A 514 3.02 -36.78 2.92
N HIS A 515 3.45 -35.54 3.14
CA HIS A 515 4.85 -35.20 3.44
C HIS A 515 5.02 -34.87 4.92
N ASP A 516 6.01 -35.46 5.55
CA ASP A 516 6.36 -35.17 6.94
C ASP A 516 7.14 -33.85 7.05
N LYS A 517 7.80 -33.44 5.95
CA LYS A 517 8.54 -32.17 5.83
C LYS A 517 8.03 -31.36 4.67
N ILE A 518 7.83 -30.06 4.88
CA ILE A 518 7.42 -29.11 3.84
C ILE A 518 8.36 -27.92 3.87
N LEU A 519 9.01 -27.67 2.74
CA LEU A 519 9.75 -26.45 2.47
C LEU A 519 8.77 -25.39 1.94
N TYR A 520 8.61 -24.31 2.67
CA TYR A 520 7.93 -23.09 2.23
C TYR A 520 8.97 -22.17 1.62
N ARG A 521 8.97 -22.03 0.28
CA ARG A 521 9.97 -21.29 -0.47
C ARG A 521 9.37 -20.08 -1.18
N HIS A 522 10.11 -18.98 -1.23
CA HIS A 522 9.74 -17.82 -2.05
C HIS A 522 9.83 -18.19 -3.54
N PRO A 523 8.86 -17.75 -4.40
CA PRO A 523 8.87 -18.15 -5.82
C PRO A 523 10.02 -17.57 -6.65
N ARG A 524 10.59 -16.43 -6.22
CA ARG A 524 11.63 -15.68 -6.97
C ARG A 524 12.99 -15.62 -6.26
N PHE A 525 13.01 -15.78 -4.94
CA PHE A 525 14.23 -15.66 -4.13
C PHE A 525 14.58 -16.99 -3.48
N ASP A 526 15.87 -17.19 -3.24
CA ASP A 526 16.36 -18.41 -2.59
C ASP A 526 16.21 -18.35 -1.07
N GLU A 527 15.01 -17.96 -0.64
CA GLU A 527 14.63 -17.86 0.76
C GLU A 527 13.42 -18.72 1.08
N GLY A 528 13.36 -19.18 2.32
CA GLY A 528 12.26 -20.01 2.80
C GLY A 528 12.49 -20.56 4.20
N TYR A 529 11.62 -21.47 4.61
CA TYR A 529 11.72 -22.19 5.89
C TYR A 529 11.13 -23.59 5.78
N LEU A 530 11.66 -24.48 6.60
CA LEU A 530 11.23 -25.89 6.67
C LEU A 530 10.28 -26.09 7.84
N CYS A 531 9.12 -26.70 7.58
CA CYS A 531 8.19 -27.16 8.61
C CYS A 531 8.19 -28.69 8.66
N GLU A 532 8.23 -29.21 9.88
CA GLU A 532 8.19 -30.66 10.11
C GLU A 532 6.92 -31.04 10.89
N ARG A 533 6.43 -32.26 10.65
CA ARG A 533 5.27 -32.78 11.33
C ARG A 533 5.55 -33.02 12.81
N ASP A 534 4.80 -32.36 13.69
CA ASP A 534 4.74 -32.60 15.13
C ASP A 534 3.30 -32.89 15.55
N TYR A 535 3.00 -34.15 15.79
CA TYR A 535 1.64 -34.55 16.13
C TYR A 535 1.22 -34.15 17.55
N LYS A 536 2.15 -34.10 18.52
CA LYS A 536 1.84 -33.67 19.89
C LYS A 536 1.45 -32.19 19.89
N ARG A 537 2.26 -31.39 19.24
CA ARG A 537 2.02 -29.94 19.07
C ARG A 537 0.71 -29.68 18.28
N PHE A 538 0.48 -30.43 17.20
CA PHE A 538 -0.78 -30.39 16.46
C PHE A 538 -2.01 -30.60 17.35
N VAL A 539 -2.04 -31.66 18.16
CA VAL A 539 -3.17 -31.97 19.05
C VAL A 539 -3.35 -30.89 20.13
N ALA A 540 -2.25 -30.39 20.71
CA ALA A 540 -2.29 -29.29 21.69
C ALA A 540 -2.91 -28.02 21.07
N ILE A 541 -2.50 -27.65 19.86
CA ILE A 541 -3.06 -26.53 19.10
C ILE A 541 -4.55 -26.71 18.87
N GLN A 542 -4.99 -27.89 18.38
CA GLN A 542 -6.41 -28.14 18.10
C GLN A 542 -7.26 -28.01 19.37
N ARG A 543 -6.78 -28.50 20.50
CA ARG A 543 -7.47 -28.35 21.82
C ARG A 543 -7.60 -26.89 22.21
N GLU A 544 -6.54 -26.09 22.06
CA GLU A 544 -6.55 -24.68 22.41
C GLU A 544 -7.43 -23.86 21.44
N VAL A 545 -7.38 -24.12 20.14
CA VAL A 545 -8.26 -23.49 19.16
C VAL A 545 -9.72 -23.76 19.52
N PHE A 546 -10.07 -24.98 19.89
CA PHE A 546 -11.44 -25.35 20.26
C PHE A 546 -11.88 -24.66 21.57
N LYS A 547 -11.02 -24.66 22.60
CA LYS A 547 -11.31 -23.97 23.88
C LYS A 547 -11.52 -22.47 23.68
N THR A 548 -10.65 -21.82 22.91
CA THR A 548 -10.76 -20.39 22.64
C THR A 548 -12.01 -20.06 21.81
N THR A 549 -12.38 -20.94 20.86
CA THR A 549 -13.63 -20.79 20.11
C THR A 549 -14.86 -20.87 21.01
N ILE A 550 -14.92 -21.82 21.95
CA ILE A 550 -16.02 -21.91 22.90
C ILE A 550 -16.09 -20.64 23.77
N LYS A 551 -14.93 -20.16 24.25
CA LYS A 551 -14.87 -18.90 25.02
C LYS A 551 -15.36 -17.73 24.19
N LEU A 552 -14.95 -17.64 22.93
CA LEU A 552 -15.42 -16.63 21.97
C LEU A 552 -16.96 -16.66 21.83
N CYS A 553 -17.55 -17.82 21.54
CA CYS A 553 -19.00 -17.96 21.38
C CYS A 553 -19.76 -17.47 22.62
N ARG A 554 -19.25 -17.76 23.81
CA ARG A 554 -19.91 -17.39 25.08
C ARG A 554 -19.76 -15.91 25.44
N SER A 555 -18.65 -15.28 25.06
CA SER A 555 -18.32 -13.93 25.53
C SER A 555 -18.49 -12.84 24.46
N TYR A 556 -18.65 -13.18 23.19
CA TYR A 556 -18.60 -12.23 22.08
C TYR A 556 -19.56 -11.03 22.24
N ASN A 557 -20.85 -11.29 22.53
CA ASN A 557 -21.84 -10.21 22.63
C ASN A 557 -21.56 -9.24 23.80
N ARG A 558 -20.98 -9.76 24.91
CA ARG A 558 -20.51 -8.94 26.02
C ARG A 558 -19.30 -8.11 25.58
N LEU A 559 -18.29 -8.74 25.01
CA LEU A 559 -17.07 -8.09 24.53
C LEU A 559 -17.38 -7.02 23.46
N LYS A 560 -18.32 -7.29 22.56
CA LYS A 560 -18.73 -6.32 21.55
C LYS A 560 -19.24 -5.02 22.19
N ARG A 561 -20.08 -5.13 23.24
CA ARG A 561 -20.56 -3.96 23.98
C ARG A 561 -19.43 -3.25 24.72
N GLU A 562 -18.55 -4.00 25.39
CA GLU A 562 -17.44 -3.45 26.17
C GLU A 562 -16.41 -2.72 25.30
N TYR A 563 -16.00 -3.31 24.16
CA TYR A 563 -15.07 -2.67 23.23
C TYR A 563 -15.67 -1.41 22.60
N ARG A 564 -16.95 -1.43 22.21
CA ARG A 564 -17.63 -0.25 21.68
C ARG A 564 -17.78 0.87 22.72
N ALA A 565 -18.04 0.53 23.96
CA ALA A 565 -18.10 1.51 25.04
C ALA A 565 -16.73 2.14 25.33
N MET A 566 -15.65 1.37 25.20
CA MET A 566 -14.28 1.83 25.45
C MET A 566 -13.66 2.56 24.25
N TYR A 567 -14.22 2.39 23.03
CA TYR A 567 -13.65 2.94 21.80
C TYR A 567 -13.32 4.44 21.85
N PRO A 568 -14.18 5.32 22.34
CA PRO A 568 -13.87 6.76 22.40
C PRO A 568 -12.62 7.05 23.25
N GLU A 569 -12.43 6.30 24.36
CA GLU A 569 -11.23 6.42 25.20
C GLU A 569 -9.99 5.88 24.46
N MET A 570 -10.11 4.72 23.80
CA MET A 570 -8.99 4.08 23.09
C MET A 570 -8.33 5.00 22.05
N VAL A 571 -9.13 5.82 21.36
CA VAL A 571 -8.70 6.69 20.25
C VAL A 571 -8.52 8.15 20.63
N SER A 572 -8.75 8.51 21.92
CA SER A 572 -8.65 9.89 22.39
C SER A 572 -7.22 10.42 22.38
N ASP A 573 -7.07 11.74 22.24
CA ASP A 573 -5.78 12.43 22.34
C ASP A 573 -5.14 12.18 23.70
N ASP A 574 -5.92 12.23 24.79
CA ASP A 574 -5.43 12.05 26.15
C ASP A 574 -4.85 10.64 26.36
N ALA A 575 -5.54 9.61 25.86
CA ALA A 575 -5.05 8.24 25.97
C ALA A 575 -3.76 8.02 25.15
N TRP A 576 -3.62 8.64 23.99
CA TRP A 576 -2.39 8.58 23.21
C TRP A 576 -1.27 9.40 23.84
N LYS A 577 -1.54 10.63 24.31
CA LYS A 577 -0.56 11.45 25.00
C LYS A 577 -0.03 10.79 26.28
N ALA A 578 -0.87 10.04 27.00
CA ALA A 578 -0.42 9.24 28.13
C ALA A 578 0.58 8.15 27.72
N ARG A 579 0.34 7.46 26.59
CA ARG A 579 1.26 6.44 26.05
C ARG A 579 2.58 7.00 25.54
N PHE A 580 2.58 8.22 25.01
CA PHE A 580 3.83 8.88 24.55
C PHE A 580 4.77 9.27 25.69
N LYS A 581 4.27 9.33 26.93
CA LYS A 581 5.03 9.67 28.13
C LYS A 581 5.51 8.44 28.91
N ALA A 582 4.93 7.28 28.62
CA ALA A 582 5.25 6.01 29.30
C ALA A 582 6.50 5.36 28.69
#